data_d961f759cac6f7d9b6ff37c4a0facde7
#
_entry.id   d961f759cac6f7d9b6ff37c4a0facde7
#
_cell.length_a   1.000
_cell.length_b   1.000
_cell.length_c   1.000
_cell.angle_alpha   90.00
_cell.angle_beta   90.00
_cell.angle_gamma   90.00
#
_symmetry.space_group_name_H-M   'P 1'
#
loop_
_entity.id
_entity.type
_entity.pdbx_description
1 polymer ?
#
loop_
_entity_poly.entity_id
_entity_poly.type
_entity_poly.pdbx_seq_one_letter_code
_entity_poly.pdbx_strand_id
1 'polypeptide(L)'
;GQKNTTPSVERAVLLRMGVSSLDTQKIVEGAMDRGLMGHGTGHIVYRIAKDKGLTLREASAALAKGEYWDDAAAIFNKEEK
;
A
#
# COMPACT_ATOMS: atom_id res chain seq x y z
N GLY A 1 5.09 -15.17 -10.79
CA GLY A 1 6.29 -14.49 -10.78
C GLY A 1 6.77 -14.10 -9.42
N GLN A 2 7.99 -14.17 -9.29
CA GLN A 2 8.65 -13.84 -8.06
C GLN A 2 8.77 -12.34 -7.88
N LYS A 3 8.35 -11.87 -6.77
CA LYS A 3 8.50 -10.47 -6.45
C LYS A 3 9.69 -10.27 -5.54
N ASN A 4 10.66 -9.55 -6.01
CA ASN A 4 11.85 -9.28 -5.23
C ASN A 4 11.89 -7.84 -4.78
N THR A 5 10.83 -7.44 -4.11
CA THR A 5 10.76 -6.08 -3.62
C THR A 5 11.27 -6.01 -2.20
N THR A 6 11.87 -4.91 -1.85
CA THR A 6 12.39 -4.69 -0.50
C THR A 6 11.68 -3.48 0.10
N PRO A 7 11.69 -3.33 1.42
CA PRO A 7 11.12 -2.14 2.03
C PRO A 7 11.73 -0.84 1.51
N SER A 8 13.01 -0.83 1.20
CA SER A 8 13.66 0.36 0.64
C SER A 8 13.10 0.75 -0.71
N VAL A 9 12.87 -0.23 -1.58
CA VAL A 9 12.30 0.00 -2.90
C VAL A 9 10.87 0.51 -2.77
N GLU A 10 10.10 -0.10 -1.89
CA GLU A 10 8.71 0.30 -1.70
C GLU A 10 8.59 1.72 -1.14
N ARG A 11 9.47 2.07 -0.22
CA ARG A 11 9.50 3.45 0.29
C ARG A 11 9.82 4.44 -0.81
N ALA A 12 10.76 4.10 -1.68
CA ALA A 12 11.12 4.99 -2.79
C ALA A 12 9.94 5.21 -3.72
N VAL A 13 9.18 4.17 -4.00
CA VAL A 13 8.00 4.26 -4.85
C VAL A 13 6.97 5.21 -4.24
N LEU A 14 6.68 5.05 -2.97
CA LEU A 14 5.70 5.89 -2.30
C LEU A 14 6.15 7.34 -2.21
N LEU A 15 7.42 7.57 -1.96
CA LEU A 15 7.95 8.93 -1.92
C LEU A 15 7.84 9.61 -3.28
N ARG A 16 8.04 8.88 -4.35
CA ARG A 16 7.84 9.40 -5.70
C ARG A 16 6.39 9.74 -5.98
N MET A 17 5.48 9.04 -5.36
CA MET A 17 4.05 9.31 -5.49
C MET A 17 3.60 10.51 -4.69
N GLY A 18 4.47 11.08 -3.89
CA GLY A 18 4.14 12.25 -3.08
C GLY A 18 3.67 11.92 -1.67
N VAL A 19 3.86 10.70 -1.23
CA VAL A 19 3.51 10.30 0.13
C VAL A 19 4.60 10.80 1.08
N SER A 20 4.21 11.32 2.23
CA SER A 20 5.20 11.82 3.20
C SER A 20 6.08 10.68 3.70
N SER A 21 7.27 11.02 4.18
CA SER A 21 8.22 10.04 4.70
C SER A 21 7.62 9.22 5.84
N LEU A 22 6.94 9.87 6.76
CA LEU A 22 6.33 9.20 7.90
C LEU A 22 5.22 8.26 7.46
N ASP A 23 4.35 8.71 6.57
CA ASP A 23 3.26 7.89 6.09
C ASP A 23 3.79 6.72 5.26
N THR A 24 4.83 6.97 4.47
CA THR A 24 5.49 5.95 3.68
C THR A 24 5.96 4.80 4.58
N GLN A 25 6.62 5.13 5.67
CA GLN A 25 7.12 4.12 6.59
C GLN A 25 5.97 3.29 7.18
N LYS A 26 4.90 3.95 7.58
CA LYS A 26 3.74 3.26 8.15
C LYS A 26 3.05 2.35 7.16
N ILE A 27 2.96 2.76 5.91
CA ILE A 27 2.35 1.96 4.86
C ILE A 27 3.19 0.71 4.58
N VAL A 28 4.48 0.88 4.48
CA VAL A 28 5.37 -0.25 4.24
C VAL A 28 5.28 -1.24 5.40
N GLU A 29 5.30 -0.76 6.62
CA GLU A 29 5.19 -1.61 7.79
C GLU A 29 3.85 -2.34 7.82
N GLY A 30 2.78 -1.65 7.50
CA GLY A 30 1.46 -2.26 7.45
C GLY A 30 1.36 -3.35 6.41
N ALA A 31 1.95 -3.13 5.25
CA ALA A 31 1.97 -4.13 4.18
C ALA A 31 2.79 -5.36 4.59
N MET A 32 3.91 -5.15 5.24
CA MET A 32 4.75 -6.23 5.72
C MET A 32 4.03 -7.08 6.75
N ASP A 33 3.36 -6.44 7.68
CA ASP A 33 2.63 -7.13 8.74
C ASP A 33 1.52 -8.01 8.19
N ARG A 34 0.97 -7.65 7.07
CA ARG A 34 -0.16 -8.35 6.49
C ARG A 34 0.21 -9.24 5.29
N GLY A 35 1.51 -9.30 5.01
CA GLY A 35 1.98 -10.11 3.90
C GLY A 35 1.60 -9.59 2.53
N LEU A 36 1.39 -8.29 2.40
CA LEU A 36 0.96 -7.68 1.15
C LEU A 36 2.09 -7.05 0.34
N MET A 37 3.33 -7.17 0.81
CA MET A 37 4.47 -6.55 0.12
C MET A 37 4.65 -7.07 -1.29
N GLY A 38 4.28 -8.32 -1.53
CA GLY A 38 4.39 -8.90 -2.86
C GLY A 38 3.56 -8.20 -3.92
N HIS A 39 2.54 -7.46 -3.51
CA HIS A 39 1.69 -6.72 -4.44
C HIS A 39 2.22 -5.31 -4.73
N GLY A 40 3.16 -4.84 -3.94
CA GLY A 40 3.71 -3.50 -4.08
C GLY A 40 2.87 -2.45 -3.36
N THR A 41 3.50 -1.63 -2.53
CA THR A 41 2.78 -0.65 -1.72
C THR A 41 2.12 0.43 -2.58
N GLY A 42 2.76 0.81 -3.68
CA GLY A 42 2.17 1.78 -4.59
C GLY A 42 0.87 1.29 -5.18
N HIS A 43 0.85 0.00 -5.54
CA HIS A 43 -0.34 -0.63 -6.09
C HIS A 43 -1.45 -0.71 -5.04
N ILE A 44 -1.09 -1.00 -3.79
CA ILE A 44 -2.06 -1.04 -2.68
C ILE A 44 -2.72 0.33 -2.53
N VAL A 45 -1.93 1.39 -2.51
CA VAL A 45 -2.47 2.74 -2.38
C VAL A 45 -3.39 3.06 -3.56
N TYR A 46 -2.97 2.72 -4.76
CA TYR A 46 -3.74 2.99 -5.96
C TYR A 46 -5.09 2.27 -5.93
N ARG A 47 -5.08 0.99 -5.56
CA ARG A 47 -6.31 0.20 -5.51
C ARG A 47 -7.28 0.71 -4.47
N ILE A 48 -6.79 1.10 -3.30
CA ILE A 48 -7.63 1.66 -2.26
C ILE A 48 -8.20 3.00 -2.70
N ALA A 49 -7.40 3.83 -3.33
CA ALA A 49 -7.87 5.11 -3.83
C ALA A 49 -9.00 4.90 -4.83
N LYS A 50 -8.83 3.97 -5.74
CA LYS A 50 -9.82 3.69 -6.76
C LYS A 50 -11.07 3.08 -6.16
N ASP A 51 -10.92 2.12 -5.27
CA ASP A 51 -12.03 1.39 -4.67
C ASP A 51 -12.90 2.30 -3.79
N LYS A 52 -12.28 3.23 -3.09
CA LYS A 52 -12.98 4.10 -2.15
C LYS A 52 -13.29 5.49 -2.74
N GLY A 53 -12.85 5.75 -3.96
CA GLY A 53 -13.06 7.05 -4.58
C GLY A 53 -12.26 8.16 -3.91
N LEU A 54 -11.04 7.83 -3.49
CA LEU A 54 -10.15 8.78 -2.82
C LEU A 54 -9.01 9.19 -3.73
N THR A 55 -8.36 10.29 -3.40
CA THR A 55 -7.12 10.64 -4.06
C THR A 55 -6.01 9.74 -3.53
N LEU A 56 -4.90 9.68 -4.23
CA LEU A 56 -3.75 8.91 -3.76
C LEU A 56 -3.29 9.41 -2.41
N ARG A 57 -3.32 10.71 -2.20
CA ARG A 57 -2.94 11.30 -0.93
C ARG A 57 -3.87 10.87 0.20
N GLU A 58 -5.15 10.87 -0.06
CA GLU A 58 -6.14 10.47 0.94
C GLU A 58 -6.02 8.99 1.26
N ALA A 59 -5.83 8.16 0.24
CA ALA A 59 -5.67 6.73 0.46
C ALA A 59 -4.40 6.43 1.25
N SER A 60 -3.31 7.09 0.92
CA SER A 60 -2.05 6.87 1.63
C SER A 60 -2.15 7.32 3.07
N ALA A 61 -2.78 8.44 3.33
CA ALA A 61 -2.97 8.92 4.71
C ALA A 61 -3.81 7.94 5.52
N ALA A 62 -4.86 7.41 4.92
CA ALA A 62 -5.72 6.45 5.60
C ALA A 62 -4.99 5.16 5.91
N LEU A 63 -4.23 4.64 4.95
CA LEU A 63 -3.45 3.44 5.18
C LEU A 63 -2.38 3.65 6.25
N ALA A 64 -1.78 4.81 6.27
CA ALA A 64 -0.78 5.13 7.30
C ALA A 64 -1.39 5.17 8.69
N LYS A 65 -2.66 5.51 8.78
CA LYS A 65 -3.39 5.50 10.06
C LYS A 65 -3.86 4.11 10.46
N GLY A 66 -3.71 3.13 9.59
CA GLY A 66 -4.15 1.77 9.85
C GLY A 66 -5.54 1.47 9.33
N GLU A 67 -6.09 2.31 8.45
CA GLU A 67 -7.42 2.14 7.89
C GLU A 67 -7.35 1.40 6.56
N TYR A 68 -8.40 0.75 6.19
CA TYR A 68 -8.57 0.08 4.89
C TYR A 68 -7.65 -1.13 4.67
N TRP A 69 -6.90 -1.56 5.66
CA TRP A 69 -6.04 -2.74 5.49
C TRP A 69 -6.85 -4.01 5.31
N ASP A 70 -8.00 -4.11 5.96
CA ASP A 70 -8.90 -5.24 5.76
C ASP A 70 -9.44 -5.24 4.34
N ASP A 71 -9.77 -4.07 3.83
CA ASP A 71 -10.23 -3.94 2.46
C ASP A 71 -9.12 -4.30 1.47
N ALA A 72 -7.91 -3.85 1.73
CA ALA A 72 -6.77 -4.19 0.88
C ALA A 72 -6.53 -5.69 0.87
N ALA A 73 -6.57 -6.31 2.02
CA ALA A 73 -6.37 -7.75 2.11
C ALA A 73 -7.45 -8.50 1.34
N ALA A 74 -8.69 -8.06 1.46
CA ALA A 74 -9.79 -8.69 0.75
C ALA A 74 -9.65 -8.55 -0.77
N ILE A 75 -9.26 -7.38 -1.24
CA ILE A 75 -9.06 -7.12 -2.66
C ILE A 75 -7.97 -8.03 -3.22
N PHE A 76 -6.83 -8.07 -2.55
CA PHE A 76 -5.69 -8.82 -3.06
C PHE A 76 -5.85 -10.32 -2.88
N ASN A 77 -6.55 -10.77 -1.88
CA ASN A 77 -6.88 -12.18 -1.73
C ASN A 77 -7.79 -12.65 -2.86
N LYS A 78 -8.72 -11.84 -3.25
CA LYS A 78 -9.57 -12.15 -4.40
C LYS A 78 -8.77 -12.24 -5.67
N GLU A 79 -7.85 -11.33 -5.86
CA GLU A 79 -7.08 -11.26 -7.09
C GLU A 79 -6.07 -12.38 -7.23
N GLU A 80 -5.71 -12.99 -6.15
CA GLU A 80 -4.79 -14.10 -6.19
C GLU A 80 -5.42 -15.40 -6.70
N LYS A 81 -6.70 -15.42 -6.85
CA LYS A 81 -7.37 -16.61 -7.35
C LYS A 81 -7.20 -16.78 -8.87
#